data_36b446a3cd25d2d77ff1ac6ad3870635
#
_entry.id   36b446a3cd25d2d77ff1ac6ad3870635
#
_cell.length_a   1.000
_cell.length_b   1.000
_cell.length_c   1.000
_cell.angle_alpha   90.00
_cell.angle_beta   90.00
_cell.angle_gamma   90.00
#
_symmetry.space_group_name_H-M   'P 1'
#
loop_
_entity.id
_entity.type
_entity.pdbx_description
1 polymer ?
#
loop_
_entity_poly.entity_id
_entity_poly.type
_entity_poly.pdbx_seq_one_letter_code
_entity_poly.pdbx_strand_id
1 'polypeptide(L)'
;LADILLKHLSHPEEDFLHFIRSICGNDTINYNEEVAASEREKGYLNAAIANLLKYHHNIENDIERVLHFYFLQCSVEMSCYDLSKAFLAFANHKQPFTFGNINLTASQVKRINAIMQTCGFYDEAGEFSYLVGLPGKSGVGGGIAAVYPLRYSVAVWSPRLNRKGNSVMGIKALELLTTQTQESIF
;
A
#
# COMPACT_ATOMS: atom_id res chain seq x y z
N LEU A 1 -11.87 -0.50 -4.42
CA LEU A 1 -11.49 0.81 -3.89
C LEU A 1 -11.54 1.88 -4.97
N ALA A 2 -10.89 1.69 -6.14
CA ALA A 2 -10.91 2.65 -7.24
C ALA A 2 -12.35 3.07 -7.62
N ASP A 3 -13.27 2.12 -7.75
CA ASP A 3 -14.69 2.40 -8.04
C ASP A 3 -15.35 3.31 -6.98
N ILE A 4 -15.07 3.06 -5.68
CA ILE A 4 -15.58 3.88 -4.58
C ILE A 4 -15.02 5.30 -4.65
N LEU A 5 -13.73 5.45 -4.90
CA LEU A 5 -13.10 6.78 -5.01
C LEU A 5 -13.62 7.55 -6.22
N LEU A 6 -13.82 6.91 -7.37
CA LEU A 6 -14.45 7.51 -8.56
C LEU A 6 -15.87 8.04 -8.29
N LYS A 7 -16.59 7.42 -7.36
CA LYS A 7 -17.94 7.84 -6.99
C LYS A 7 -17.97 9.07 -6.07
N HIS A 8 -16.92 9.21 -5.24
CA HIS A 8 -16.92 10.20 -4.16
C HIS A 8 -15.97 11.38 -4.37
N LEU A 9 -14.98 11.27 -5.25
CA LEU A 9 -14.05 12.34 -5.56
C LEU A 9 -14.47 13.11 -6.80
N SER A 10 -14.30 14.42 -6.79
CA SER A 10 -14.65 15.30 -7.92
C SER A 10 -13.59 15.21 -9.04
N HIS A 11 -12.32 15.12 -8.66
CA HIS A 11 -11.15 14.97 -9.54
C HIS A 11 -10.29 13.80 -9.06
N PRO A 12 -10.71 12.53 -9.28
CA PRO A 12 -10.16 11.36 -8.60
C PRO A 12 -8.65 11.22 -8.72
N GLU A 13 -8.08 11.47 -9.89
CA GLU A 13 -6.64 11.36 -10.14
C GLU A 13 -5.85 12.43 -9.38
N GLU A 14 -6.31 13.68 -9.44
CA GLU A 14 -5.67 14.81 -8.78
C GLU A 14 -5.84 14.73 -7.27
N ASP A 15 -7.06 14.43 -6.80
CA ASP A 15 -7.40 14.32 -5.39
C ASP A 15 -6.59 13.20 -4.71
N PHE A 16 -6.45 12.04 -5.39
CA PHE A 16 -5.66 10.93 -4.89
C PHE A 16 -4.17 11.29 -4.81
N LEU A 17 -3.63 11.92 -5.85
CA LEU A 17 -2.22 12.33 -5.87
C LEU A 17 -1.94 13.43 -4.83
N HIS A 18 -2.87 14.38 -4.68
CA HIS A 18 -2.79 15.40 -3.63
C HIS A 18 -2.78 14.78 -2.23
N PHE A 19 -3.64 13.78 -1.99
CA PHE A 19 -3.64 13.02 -0.74
C PHE A 19 -2.28 12.37 -0.48
N ILE A 20 -1.71 11.64 -1.46
CA ILE A 20 -0.39 11.00 -1.32
C ILE A 20 0.71 12.03 -1.03
N ARG A 21 0.75 13.13 -1.77
CA ARG A 21 1.70 14.24 -1.55
C ARG A 21 1.59 14.80 -0.13
N SER A 22 0.38 15.02 0.34
CA SER A 22 0.10 15.55 1.67
C SER A 22 0.62 14.63 2.78
N ILE A 23 0.36 13.32 2.70
CA ILE A 23 0.81 12.37 3.72
C ILE A 23 2.34 12.15 3.72
N CYS A 24 2.97 12.26 2.55
CA CYS A 24 4.42 12.17 2.41
C CYS A 24 5.12 13.50 2.71
N GLY A 25 4.39 14.63 2.63
CA GLY A 25 4.97 15.97 2.69
C GLY A 25 5.96 16.23 1.53
N ASN A 26 5.61 15.75 0.33
CA ASN A 26 6.43 15.85 -0.87
C ASN A 26 5.57 16.09 -2.10
N ASP A 27 5.54 17.31 -2.60
CA ASP A 27 4.73 17.72 -3.75
C ASP A 27 5.30 17.26 -5.10
N THR A 28 6.51 16.69 -5.11
CA THR A 28 7.13 16.20 -6.35
C THR A 28 6.70 14.79 -6.75
N ILE A 29 6.03 14.05 -5.85
CA ILE A 29 5.48 12.72 -6.12
C ILE A 29 4.49 12.82 -7.28
N ASN A 30 4.58 11.88 -8.22
CA ASN A 30 3.71 11.83 -9.39
C ASN A 30 3.43 10.40 -9.83
N TYR A 31 2.54 10.25 -10.77
CA TYR A 31 2.34 8.99 -11.48
C TYR A 31 3.50 8.74 -12.45
N ASN A 32 3.93 7.49 -12.55
CA ASN A 32 4.82 7.02 -13.60
C ASN A 32 3.98 6.50 -14.76
N GLU A 33 3.90 7.28 -15.84
CA GLU A 33 3.06 6.99 -17.01
C GLU A 33 3.49 5.71 -17.76
N GLU A 34 4.79 5.40 -17.77
CA GLU A 34 5.30 4.17 -18.39
C GLU A 34 4.84 2.93 -17.61
N VAL A 35 4.87 3.01 -16.28
CA VAL A 35 4.36 1.94 -15.41
C VAL A 35 2.85 1.79 -15.60
N ALA A 36 2.09 2.88 -15.60
CA ALA A 36 0.64 2.85 -15.81
C ALA A 36 0.26 2.25 -17.17
N ALA A 37 1.01 2.58 -18.24
CA ALA A 37 0.82 2.02 -19.55
C ALA A 37 1.13 0.51 -19.59
N SER A 38 2.22 0.08 -18.94
CA SER A 38 2.59 -1.34 -18.84
C SER A 38 1.55 -2.15 -18.05
N GLU A 39 1.03 -1.60 -16.94
CA GLU A 39 -0.04 -2.22 -16.16
C GLU A 39 -1.33 -2.40 -17.00
N ARG A 40 -1.67 -1.40 -17.80
CA ARG A 40 -2.83 -1.47 -18.72
C ARG A 40 -2.65 -2.54 -19.78
N GLU A 41 -1.48 -2.60 -20.42
CA GLU A 41 -1.18 -3.58 -21.46
C GLU A 41 -1.25 -5.03 -20.96
N LYS A 42 -0.79 -5.27 -19.72
CA LYS A 42 -0.66 -6.62 -19.14
C LYS A 42 -1.76 -6.96 -18.13
N GLY A 43 -2.70 -6.06 -17.90
CA GLY A 43 -3.72 -6.14 -16.86
C GLY A 43 -4.87 -7.12 -17.11
N TYR A 44 -4.68 -8.20 -17.87
CA TYR A 44 -5.74 -9.16 -18.21
C TYR A 44 -6.44 -9.76 -17.00
N LEU A 45 -5.69 -10.11 -15.94
CA LEU A 45 -6.28 -10.66 -14.73
C LEU A 45 -7.11 -9.61 -13.99
N ASN A 46 -6.63 -8.37 -13.92
CA ASN A 46 -7.36 -7.25 -13.31
C ASN A 46 -8.67 -6.99 -14.09
N ALA A 47 -8.62 -7.03 -15.42
CA ALA A 47 -9.79 -6.88 -16.27
C ALA A 47 -10.81 -8.03 -16.05
N ALA A 48 -10.34 -9.27 -15.95
CA ALA A 48 -11.20 -10.42 -15.67
C ALA A 48 -11.90 -10.29 -14.30
N ILE A 49 -11.15 -9.91 -13.26
CA ILE A 49 -11.69 -9.68 -11.91
C ILE A 49 -12.68 -8.50 -11.91
N ALA A 50 -12.36 -7.39 -12.58
CA ALA A 50 -13.26 -6.23 -12.66
C ALA A 50 -14.58 -6.58 -13.35
N ASN A 51 -14.55 -7.35 -14.44
CA ASN A 51 -15.75 -7.84 -15.12
C ASN A 51 -16.58 -8.78 -14.22
N LEU A 52 -15.94 -9.68 -13.47
CA LEU A 52 -16.61 -10.54 -12.51
C LEU A 52 -17.29 -9.73 -11.40
N LEU A 53 -16.60 -8.74 -10.85
CA LEU A 53 -17.16 -7.85 -9.84
C LEU A 53 -18.32 -7.01 -10.39
N LYS A 54 -18.23 -6.57 -11.65
CA LYS A 54 -19.32 -5.85 -12.34
C LYS A 54 -20.53 -6.73 -12.54
N TYR A 55 -20.33 -7.99 -12.95
CA TYR A 55 -21.40 -8.98 -13.08
C TYR A 55 -22.18 -9.17 -11.76
N HIS A 56 -21.49 -9.17 -10.62
CA HIS A 56 -22.08 -9.26 -9.29
C HIS A 56 -22.54 -7.91 -8.70
N HIS A 57 -22.61 -6.84 -9.49
CA HIS A 57 -23.01 -5.50 -9.07
C HIS A 57 -22.16 -4.88 -7.95
N ASN A 58 -20.89 -5.31 -7.82
CA ASN A 58 -19.93 -4.77 -6.87
C ASN A 58 -19.09 -3.61 -7.44
N ILE A 59 -19.22 -3.31 -8.73
CA ILE A 59 -18.65 -2.15 -9.42
C ILE A 59 -19.80 -1.40 -10.09
N GLU A 60 -19.92 -0.09 -9.82
CA GLU A 60 -20.97 0.75 -10.37
C GLU A 60 -20.51 1.53 -11.61
N ASN A 61 -19.28 2.05 -11.60
CA ASN A 61 -18.73 2.83 -12.70
C ASN A 61 -18.39 1.95 -13.93
N ASP A 62 -18.02 2.59 -15.02
CA ASP A 62 -17.48 1.93 -16.20
C ASP A 62 -16.17 1.20 -15.88
N ILE A 63 -15.99 -0.02 -16.40
CA ILE A 63 -14.84 -0.88 -16.08
C ILE A 63 -13.54 -0.26 -16.55
N GLU A 64 -13.51 0.29 -17.76
CA GLU A 64 -12.31 0.92 -18.32
C GLU A 64 -11.88 2.12 -17.49
N ARG A 65 -12.84 2.90 -16.99
CA ARG A 65 -12.59 4.03 -16.10
C ARG A 65 -12.02 3.57 -14.75
N VAL A 66 -12.58 2.50 -14.19
CA VAL A 66 -12.12 1.91 -12.92
C VAL A 66 -10.71 1.36 -13.06
N LEU A 67 -10.43 0.63 -14.15
CA LEU A 67 -9.11 0.05 -14.41
C LEU A 67 -8.07 1.13 -14.69
N HIS A 68 -8.41 2.16 -15.46
CA HIS A 68 -7.51 3.28 -15.70
C HIS A 68 -7.06 3.93 -14.39
N PHE A 69 -8.00 4.29 -13.53
CA PHE A 69 -7.69 4.90 -12.25
C PHE A 69 -6.94 3.93 -11.31
N TYR A 70 -7.28 2.65 -11.32
CA TYR A 70 -6.55 1.62 -10.57
C TYR A 70 -5.08 1.52 -11.02
N PHE A 71 -4.80 1.52 -12.31
CA PHE A 71 -3.42 1.47 -12.82
C PHE A 71 -2.62 2.74 -12.49
N LEU A 72 -3.25 3.90 -12.49
CA LEU A 72 -2.63 5.12 -11.97
C LEU A 72 -2.28 5.00 -10.49
N GLN A 73 -3.20 4.50 -9.66
CA GLN A 73 -2.91 4.25 -8.23
C GLN A 73 -1.72 3.30 -8.02
N CYS A 74 -1.55 2.29 -8.90
CA CYS A 74 -0.44 1.36 -8.85
C CYS A 74 0.88 1.95 -9.38
N SER A 75 0.84 3.07 -10.08
CA SER A 75 1.99 3.70 -10.75
C SER A 75 2.55 4.93 -10.03
N VAL A 76 2.12 5.21 -8.81
CA VAL A 76 2.69 6.32 -8.03
C VAL A 76 4.15 6.05 -7.73
N GLU A 77 5.03 6.97 -8.16
CA GLU A 77 6.47 6.88 -7.96
C GLU A 77 6.89 7.70 -6.73
N MET A 78 7.56 7.04 -5.80
CA MET A 78 8.04 7.66 -4.58
C MET A 78 9.30 6.99 -4.04
N SER A 79 10.07 7.69 -3.21
CA SER A 79 11.23 7.11 -2.53
C SER A 79 10.81 6.22 -1.33
N CYS A 80 11.72 5.37 -0.85
CA CYS A 80 11.51 4.64 0.41
C CYS A 80 11.29 5.59 1.60
N TYR A 81 11.91 6.77 1.56
CA TYR A 81 11.69 7.79 2.59
C TYR A 81 10.24 8.30 2.59
N ASP A 82 9.70 8.64 1.40
CA ASP A 82 8.31 9.09 1.26
C ASP A 82 7.34 7.98 1.70
N LEU A 83 7.59 6.74 1.27
CA LEU A 83 6.77 5.59 1.65
C LEU A 83 6.80 5.35 3.16
N SER A 84 7.96 5.47 3.80
CA SER A 84 8.04 5.35 5.26
C SER A 84 7.28 6.47 5.97
N LYS A 85 7.36 7.72 5.47
CA LYS A 85 6.58 8.85 6.02
C LYS A 85 5.08 8.59 5.93
N ALA A 86 4.60 8.09 4.78
CA ALA A 86 3.18 7.75 4.61
C ALA A 86 2.72 6.70 5.65
N PHE A 87 3.56 5.71 5.95
CA PHE A 87 3.25 4.65 6.90
C PHE A 87 3.40 5.06 8.37
N LEU A 88 4.05 6.19 8.67
CA LEU A 88 4.23 6.66 10.04
C LEU A 88 2.90 6.90 10.78
N ALA A 89 1.84 7.23 10.05
CA ALA A 89 0.48 7.30 10.58
C ALA A 89 0.03 6.03 11.28
N PHE A 90 0.40 4.89 10.72
CA PHE A 90 0.01 3.58 11.24
C PHE A 90 0.91 3.11 12.39
N ALA A 91 2.06 3.73 12.58
CA ALA A 91 2.89 3.53 13.76
C ALA A 91 2.33 4.27 14.98
N ASN A 92 1.81 5.49 14.81
CA ASN A 92 1.38 6.33 15.92
C ASN A 92 -0.14 6.21 16.20
N HIS A 93 -0.55 5.21 16.99
CA HIS A 93 -1.96 4.98 17.29
C HIS A 93 -2.42 5.46 18.68
N LYS A 94 -1.58 6.14 19.45
CA LYS A 94 -1.99 6.72 20.77
C LYS A 94 -2.66 8.09 20.64
N GLN A 95 -2.43 8.80 19.55
CA GLN A 95 -3.08 10.08 19.26
C GLN A 95 -3.80 10.01 17.94
N PRO A 96 -4.93 10.72 17.76
CA PRO A 96 -5.58 10.83 16.45
C PRO A 96 -4.54 11.33 15.46
N PHE A 97 -4.30 10.58 14.41
CA PHE A 97 -3.42 10.98 13.34
C PHE A 97 -4.24 11.73 12.30
N THR A 98 -3.87 12.99 12.04
CA THR A 98 -4.55 13.84 11.07
C THR A 98 -3.75 13.86 9.76
N PHE A 99 -4.38 13.41 8.68
CA PHE A 99 -3.92 13.64 7.33
C PHE A 99 -4.82 14.68 6.69
N GLY A 100 -4.37 15.91 6.54
CA GLY A 100 -5.26 16.97 6.06
C GLY A 100 -6.56 16.99 6.87
N ASN A 101 -7.69 16.67 6.22
CA ASN A 101 -9.00 16.57 6.86
C ASN A 101 -9.37 15.16 7.38
N ILE A 102 -8.47 14.16 7.21
CA ILE A 102 -8.73 12.79 7.63
C ILE A 102 -8.13 12.57 9.01
N ASN A 103 -8.99 12.22 9.98
CA ASN A 103 -8.58 11.87 11.32
C ASN A 103 -8.70 10.35 11.51
N LEU A 104 -7.60 9.66 11.75
CA LEU A 104 -7.59 8.25 12.10
C LEU A 104 -7.63 8.08 13.62
N THR A 105 -8.65 7.40 14.11
CA THR A 105 -8.73 7.01 15.53
C THR A 105 -7.77 5.85 15.81
N ALA A 106 -7.35 5.70 17.06
CA ALA A 106 -6.53 4.57 17.50
C ALA A 106 -7.15 3.20 17.15
N SER A 107 -8.50 3.10 17.20
CA SER A 107 -9.22 1.89 16.82
C SER A 107 -9.11 1.59 15.33
N GLN A 108 -9.17 2.60 14.47
CA GLN A 108 -9.01 2.44 13.02
C GLN A 108 -7.57 2.03 12.69
N VAL A 109 -6.57 2.70 13.26
CA VAL A 109 -5.15 2.35 13.05
C VAL A 109 -4.86 0.91 13.50
N LYS A 110 -5.37 0.50 14.68
CA LYS A 110 -5.25 -0.88 15.16
C LYS A 110 -5.82 -1.89 14.15
N ARG A 111 -6.97 -1.60 13.56
CA ARG A 111 -7.62 -2.49 12.58
C ARG A 111 -6.86 -2.54 11.26
N ILE A 112 -6.34 -1.40 10.79
CA ILE A 112 -5.50 -1.35 9.59
C ILE A 112 -4.24 -2.18 9.81
N ASN A 113 -3.55 -2.02 10.94
CA ASN A 113 -2.38 -2.82 11.28
C ASN A 113 -2.70 -4.32 11.35
N ALA A 114 -3.85 -4.70 11.92
CA ALA A 114 -4.29 -6.09 11.94
C ALA A 114 -4.54 -6.66 10.53
N ILE A 115 -5.13 -5.87 9.63
CA ILE A 115 -5.34 -6.25 8.24
C ILE A 115 -3.98 -6.38 7.52
N MET A 116 -3.04 -5.44 7.71
CA MET A 116 -1.69 -5.55 7.15
C MET A 116 -0.98 -6.81 7.66
N GLN A 117 -1.12 -7.14 8.95
CA GLN A 117 -0.52 -8.34 9.53
C GLN A 117 -1.06 -9.64 8.91
N THR A 118 -2.34 -9.69 8.61
CA THR A 118 -3.01 -10.92 8.14
C THR A 118 -3.09 -11.05 6.61
N CYS A 119 -3.05 -9.94 5.88
CA CYS A 119 -3.30 -9.89 4.43
C CYS A 119 -2.27 -9.06 3.65
N GLY A 120 -1.25 -8.52 4.29
CA GLY A 120 -0.34 -7.55 3.67
C GLY A 120 0.65 -8.13 2.67
N PHE A 121 0.84 -9.46 2.65
CA PHE A 121 1.88 -10.16 1.86
C PHE A 121 1.31 -11.27 0.98
N TYR A 122 0.15 -11.04 0.38
CA TYR A 122 -0.54 -12.03 -0.42
C TYR A 122 -0.74 -13.33 0.38
N ASP A 123 -0.28 -14.48 -0.10
CA ASP A 123 -0.33 -15.76 0.58
C ASP A 123 0.88 -16.07 1.49
N GLU A 124 1.77 -15.08 1.70
CA GLU A 124 2.94 -15.16 2.62
C GLU A 124 2.77 -14.35 3.91
N ALA A 125 1.59 -13.82 4.23
CA ALA A 125 1.40 -12.99 5.43
C ALA A 125 1.78 -13.73 6.73
N GLY A 126 1.50 -15.02 6.82
CA GLY A 126 1.90 -15.86 7.96
C GLY A 126 3.42 -16.04 8.06
N GLU A 127 4.09 -16.28 6.94
CA GLU A 127 5.55 -16.41 6.88
C GLU A 127 6.25 -15.08 7.22
N PHE A 128 5.76 -13.97 6.67
CA PHE A 128 6.27 -12.64 7.03
C PHE A 128 6.08 -12.33 8.52
N SER A 129 4.93 -12.68 9.08
CA SER A 129 4.67 -12.53 10.52
C SER A 129 5.66 -13.34 11.36
N TYR A 130 5.97 -14.57 10.94
CA TYR A 130 6.91 -15.44 11.63
C TYR A 130 8.35 -14.94 11.54
N LEU A 131 8.79 -14.47 10.38
CA LEU A 131 10.17 -14.03 10.15
C LEU A 131 10.44 -12.61 10.67
N VAL A 132 9.52 -11.69 10.44
CA VAL A 132 9.70 -10.24 10.67
C VAL A 132 8.94 -9.75 11.90
N GLY A 133 7.71 -10.23 12.08
CA GLY A 133 6.89 -9.86 13.23
C GLY A 133 6.47 -8.40 13.30
N LEU A 134 6.20 -7.78 12.16
CA LEU A 134 5.67 -6.41 12.04
C LEU A 134 4.45 -6.39 11.10
N PRO A 135 3.41 -5.60 11.39
CA PRO A 135 2.40 -5.28 10.40
C PRO A 135 3.03 -4.57 9.20
N GLY A 136 2.71 -5.04 7.99
CA GLY A 136 3.31 -4.44 6.80
C GLY A 136 2.54 -4.76 5.52
N LYS A 137 2.93 -4.08 4.44
CA LYS A 137 2.37 -4.27 3.11
C LYS A 137 3.47 -4.34 2.07
N SER A 138 3.42 -5.35 1.23
CA SER A 138 4.29 -5.51 0.06
C SER A 138 3.60 -5.03 -1.22
N GLY A 139 4.41 -4.69 -2.22
CA GLY A 139 3.95 -4.37 -3.56
C GLY A 139 4.78 -5.09 -4.63
N VAL A 140 4.16 -5.43 -5.75
CA VAL A 140 4.83 -6.06 -6.91
C VAL A 140 5.87 -5.16 -7.57
N GLY A 141 5.93 -3.87 -7.21
CA GLY A 141 7.03 -2.98 -7.57
C GLY A 141 8.33 -3.22 -6.79
N GLY A 142 8.34 -4.17 -5.82
CA GLY A 142 9.52 -4.51 -5.01
C GLY A 142 9.62 -3.75 -3.69
N GLY A 143 8.67 -2.88 -3.39
CA GLY A 143 8.59 -2.14 -2.13
C GLY A 143 7.91 -2.95 -1.02
N ILE A 144 8.39 -2.77 0.21
CA ILE A 144 7.73 -3.23 1.43
C ILE A 144 7.74 -2.07 2.41
N ALA A 145 6.59 -1.77 2.99
CA ALA A 145 6.48 -0.87 4.13
C ALA A 145 5.93 -1.63 5.34
N ALA A 146 6.53 -1.42 6.50
CA ALA A 146 6.11 -2.04 7.75
C ALA A 146 6.14 -1.02 8.90
N VAL A 147 5.43 -1.32 9.98
CA VAL A 147 5.35 -0.45 11.14
C VAL A 147 5.64 -1.21 12.43
N TYR A 148 6.41 -0.61 13.30
CA TYR A 148 6.46 -1.00 14.70
C TYR A 148 5.58 -0.04 15.50
N PRO A 149 4.47 -0.53 16.06
CA PRO A 149 3.52 0.34 16.76
C PRO A 149 4.16 1.18 17.84
N LEU A 150 3.85 2.49 17.85
CA LEU A 150 4.34 3.51 18.78
C LEU A 150 5.83 3.87 18.66
N ARG A 151 6.52 3.36 17.63
CA ARG A 151 7.94 3.62 17.48
C ARG A 151 8.33 4.16 16.13
N TYR A 152 8.17 3.35 15.06
CA TYR A 152 8.62 3.75 13.74
C TYR A 152 7.82 3.08 12.61
N SER A 153 7.99 3.61 11.45
CA SER A 153 7.70 2.97 10.17
C SER A 153 9.01 2.74 9.43
N VAL A 154 9.07 1.69 8.64
CA VAL A 154 10.23 1.34 7.82
C VAL A 154 9.77 0.99 6.41
N ALA A 155 10.51 1.44 5.41
CA ALA A 155 10.30 1.04 4.03
C ALA A 155 11.60 0.55 3.41
N VAL A 156 11.50 -0.51 2.64
CA VAL A 156 12.60 -1.09 1.87
C VAL A 156 12.15 -1.31 0.43
N TRP A 157 13.08 -1.18 -0.50
CA TRP A 157 12.83 -1.50 -1.90
C TRP A 157 13.97 -2.36 -2.44
N SER A 158 13.64 -3.46 -3.07
CA SER A 158 14.58 -4.29 -3.78
C SER A 158 13.88 -5.16 -4.83
N PRO A 159 14.37 -5.20 -6.08
CA PRO A 159 14.10 -6.33 -6.97
C PRO A 159 14.93 -7.51 -6.42
N ARG A 160 14.68 -8.73 -6.70
CA ARG A 160 13.75 -9.51 -7.42
C ARG A 160 12.62 -9.97 -6.51
N LEU A 161 11.49 -10.25 -7.10
CA LEU A 161 10.38 -10.84 -6.37
C LEU A 161 10.51 -12.36 -6.34
N ASN A 162 9.96 -12.96 -5.28
CA ASN A 162 9.74 -14.40 -5.24
C ASN A 162 8.52 -14.78 -6.11
N ARG A 163 8.18 -16.07 -6.16
CA ARG A 163 7.06 -16.58 -6.96
C ARG A 163 5.68 -16.05 -6.51
N LYS A 164 5.59 -15.53 -5.30
CA LYS A 164 4.36 -14.98 -4.72
C LYS A 164 4.26 -13.46 -4.83
N GLY A 165 5.24 -12.81 -5.47
CA GLY A 165 5.23 -11.38 -5.74
C GLY A 165 5.86 -10.50 -4.64
N ASN A 166 6.57 -11.07 -3.68
CA ASN A 166 7.21 -10.34 -2.59
C ASN A 166 8.72 -10.20 -2.81
N SER A 167 9.30 -9.06 -2.41
CA SER A 167 10.74 -8.80 -2.50
C SER A 167 11.51 -9.73 -1.56
N VAL A 168 12.35 -10.59 -2.13
CA VAL A 168 13.19 -11.54 -1.37
C VAL A 168 14.16 -10.82 -0.44
N MET A 169 14.91 -9.87 -0.98
CA MET A 169 15.90 -9.12 -0.21
C MET A 169 15.25 -8.14 0.76
N GLY A 170 14.08 -7.59 0.39
CA GLY A 170 13.30 -6.73 1.28
C GLY A 170 12.81 -7.46 2.52
N ILE A 171 12.26 -8.67 2.38
CA ILE A 171 11.86 -9.52 3.53
C ILE A 171 13.09 -9.83 4.38
N LYS A 172 14.22 -10.24 3.76
CA LYS A 172 15.42 -10.57 4.50
C LYS A 172 16.02 -9.38 5.25
N ALA A 173 15.98 -8.19 4.68
CA ALA A 173 16.42 -6.98 5.35
C ALA A 173 15.58 -6.67 6.60
N LEU A 174 14.27 -6.82 6.50
CA LEU A 174 13.36 -6.58 7.63
C LEU A 174 13.48 -7.68 8.71
N GLU A 175 13.66 -8.93 8.33
CA GLU A 175 13.98 -10.03 9.25
C GLU A 175 15.26 -9.74 10.06
N LEU A 176 16.33 -9.32 9.38
CA LEU A 176 17.58 -8.96 10.05
C LEU A 176 17.39 -7.74 10.96
N LEU A 177 16.64 -6.73 10.54
CA LEU A 177 16.34 -5.56 11.35
C LEU A 177 15.68 -5.98 12.67
N THR A 178 14.57 -6.72 12.59
CA THR A 178 13.82 -7.10 13.80
C THR A 178 14.57 -8.09 14.68
N THR A 179 15.34 -9.00 14.09
CA THR A 179 16.19 -9.95 14.82
C THR A 179 17.31 -9.25 15.58
N GLN A 180 17.99 -8.28 14.96
CA GLN A 180 19.10 -7.57 15.59
C GLN A 180 18.65 -6.55 16.62
N THR A 181 17.54 -5.87 16.38
CA THR A 181 16.98 -4.89 17.32
C THR A 181 16.11 -5.52 18.41
N GLN A 182 15.70 -6.77 18.22
CA GLN A 182 14.71 -7.48 19.07
C GLN A 182 13.35 -6.73 19.12
N GLU A 183 13.02 -6.02 18.04
CA GLU A 183 11.79 -5.23 17.92
C GLU A 183 10.77 -5.93 17.04
N SER A 184 9.90 -6.72 17.66
CA SER A 184 8.76 -7.42 17.04
C SER A 184 7.50 -7.13 17.86
N ILE A 185 6.32 -7.30 17.26
CA ILE A 185 5.05 -7.22 17.98
C ILE A 185 4.71 -8.50 18.74
N PHE A 186 5.52 -9.53 18.60
CA PHE A 186 5.38 -10.83 19.28
C PHE A 186 6.42 -11.02 20.37
#